data_a6d9e595cd7c6facd1576028cec4fa22
#
_entry.id   a6d9e595cd7c6facd1576028cec4fa22
#
_cell.length_a   1.000
_cell.length_b   1.000
_cell.length_c   1.000
_cell.angle_alpha   90.00
_cell.angle_beta   90.00
_cell.angle_gamma   90.00
#
_symmetry.space_group_name_H-M   'P 1'
#
loop_
_entity.id
_entity.type
_entity.pdbx_description
1 polymer ?
#
loop_
_entity_poly.entity_id
_entity_poly.type
_entity_poly.pdbx_seq_one_letter_code
_entity_poly.pdbx_strand_id
1 'polypeptide(L)'
;IDAGDKPGEESLILVTPVGDDATTTALAQGLDPVRTVAVDTVVGFDMRRTLMTTPVTSPAYRTAAHAVMAMGEVPATVVRDGPGFVAQRIIAMICNVGCSVAQFGIASPEDIDKAVTLGLNYPYGPLAFGDKIGPDKILRILEGIYGLSRDPRYRPNPWLTRRAKLGVSLLTPDAYE
;
A
#
# COMPACT_ATOMS: atom_id res chain seq x y z
N ILE A 1 -17.81 -8.94 9.52
CA ILE A 1 -16.74 -9.55 10.31
C ILE A 1 -16.47 -8.55 11.42
N ASP A 2 -16.77 -8.92 12.64
CA ASP A 2 -16.61 -8.05 13.79
C ASP A 2 -15.12 -7.99 14.16
N ALA A 3 -14.53 -6.81 14.15
CA ALA A 3 -13.09 -6.60 14.39
C ALA A 3 -12.68 -6.84 15.86
N GLY A 4 -13.57 -7.31 16.70
CA GLY A 4 -13.36 -7.55 18.13
C GLY A 4 -13.34 -9.01 18.56
N ASP A 5 -13.83 -9.92 17.73
CA ASP A 5 -13.91 -11.33 18.10
C ASP A 5 -12.64 -12.08 17.67
N LYS A 6 -12.10 -12.89 18.60
CA LYS A 6 -11.03 -13.84 18.25
C LYS A 6 -11.57 -14.81 17.20
N PRO A 7 -10.83 -15.03 16.08
CA PRO A 7 -11.27 -15.97 15.06
C PRO A 7 -11.43 -17.36 15.67
N GLY A 8 -12.51 -18.07 15.30
CA GLY A 8 -12.72 -19.45 15.68
C GLY A 8 -11.55 -20.34 15.26
N GLU A 9 -11.38 -21.52 15.89
CA GLU A 9 -10.20 -22.39 15.71
C GLU A 9 -9.97 -22.86 14.26
N GLU A 10 -11.04 -22.92 13.44
CA GLU A 10 -10.97 -23.34 12.03
C GLU A 10 -11.31 -22.21 11.03
N SER A 11 -11.47 -20.98 11.51
CA SER A 11 -11.87 -19.88 10.66
C SER A 11 -10.72 -19.40 9.76
N LEU A 12 -11.03 -19.09 8.48
CA LEU A 12 -10.16 -18.29 7.62
C LEU A 12 -10.00 -16.89 8.22
N ILE A 13 -8.77 -16.43 8.31
CA ILE A 13 -8.43 -15.11 8.84
C ILE A 13 -8.02 -14.22 7.66
N LEU A 14 -8.74 -13.11 7.47
CA LEU A 14 -8.40 -12.10 6.48
C LEU A 14 -7.88 -10.85 7.18
N VAL A 15 -6.71 -10.36 6.76
CA VAL A 15 -6.10 -9.12 7.25
C VAL A 15 -5.86 -8.15 6.11
N THR A 16 -5.85 -6.85 6.41
CA THR A 16 -5.71 -5.79 5.39
C THR A 16 -4.54 -4.87 5.70
N PRO A 17 -3.29 -5.37 5.58
CA PRO A 17 -2.12 -4.58 5.91
C PRO A 17 -1.91 -3.40 4.95
N VAL A 18 -1.39 -2.31 5.50
CA VAL A 18 -0.94 -1.13 4.76
C VAL A 18 0.56 -1.03 4.93
N GLY A 19 1.30 -1.40 3.88
CA GLY A 19 2.76 -1.39 3.85
C GLY A 19 3.44 -2.66 4.36
N ASP A 20 2.79 -3.43 5.22
CA ASP A 20 3.32 -4.68 5.77
C ASP A 20 3.06 -5.88 4.87
N ASP A 21 3.66 -7.03 5.21
CA ASP A 21 3.38 -8.33 4.62
C ASP A 21 2.39 -9.16 5.48
N ALA A 22 1.99 -10.32 4.97
CA ALA A 22 1.03 -11.19 5.65
C ALA A 22 1.64 -11.80 6.92
N THR A 23 2.90 -12.20 6.90
CA THR A 23 3.59 -12.79 8.05
C THR A 23 3.76 -11.79 9.17
N THR A 24 4.30 -10.60 8.89
CA THR A 24 4.49 -9.54 9.87
C THR A 24 3.15 -9.16 10.52
N THR A 25 2.11 -9.01 9.70
CA THR A 25 0.76 -8.66 10.18
C THR A 25 0.17 -9.75 11.07
N ALA A 26 0.26 -11.02 10.66
CA ALA A 26 -0.26 -12.13 11.45
C ALA A 26 0.41 -12.22 12.83
N LEU A 27 1.74 -12.14 12.86
CA LEU A 27 2.51 -12.23 14.10
C LEU A 27 2.26 -11.03 15.03
N ALA A 28 2.23 -9.82 14.48
CA ALA A 28 1.98 -8.60 15.26
C ALA A 28 0.58 -8.61 15.94
N GLN A 29 -0.40 -9.26 15.31
CA GLN A 29 -1.77 -9.39 15.84
C GLN A 29 -2.01 -10.68 16.62
N GLY A 30 -0.99 -11.54 16.79
CA GLY A 30 -1.13 -12.83 17.48
C GLY A 30 -2.07 -13.80 16.77
N LEU A 31 -2.16 -13.72 15.43
CA LEU A 31 -2.99 -14.56 14.59
C LEU A 31 -2.22 -15.80 14.13
N ASP A 32 -2.94 -16.88 13.83
CA ASP A 32 -2.36 -18.10 13.29
C ASP A 32 -1.97 -17.90 11.80
N PRO A 33 -0.67 -17.89 11.44
CA PRO A 33 -0.21 -17.64 10.07
C PRO A 33 -0.62 -18.74 9.09
N VAL A 34 -0.94 -19.95 9.55
CA VAL A 34 -1.40 -21.06 8.70
C VAL A 34 -2.77 -20.77 8.08
N ARG A 35 -3.59 -19.98 8.78
CA ARG A 35 -4.96 -19.63 8.40
C ARG A 35 -5.10 -18.19 7.92
N THR A 36 -4.03 -17.40 7.99
CA THR A 36 -4.06 -15.97 7.65
C THR A 36 -3.76 -15.75 6.17
N VAL A 37 -4.58 -14.92 5.53
CA VAL A 37 -4.38 -14.40 4.18
C VAL A 37 -4.58 -12.88 4.22
N ALA A 38 -3.63 -12.13 3.69
CA ALA A 38 -3.73 -10.69 3.57
C ALA A 38 -4.43 -10.29 2.26
N VAL A 39 -5.19 -9.20 2.29
CA VAL A 39 -5.95 -8.66 1.15
C VAL A 39 -5.58 -7.18 0.97
N ASP A 40 -5.21 -6.79 -0.25
CA ASP A 40 -4.98 -5.39 -0.58
C ASP A 40 -6.32 -4.65 -0.75
N THR A 41 -6.61 -3.73 0.16
CA THR A 41 -7.81 -2.89 0.13
C THR A 41 -7.51 -1.41 -0.15
N VAL A 42 -6.24 -1.08 -0.36
CA VAL A 42 -5.81 0.32 -0.55
C VAL A 42 -6.01 0.77 -1.99
N VAL A 43 -5.75 -0.11 -2.96
CA VAL A 43 -5.76 0.26 -4.37
C VAL A 43 -6.48 -0.77 -5.22
N GLY A 44 -7.45 -0.30 -6.03
CA GLY A 44 -8.03 -1.07 -7.12
C GLY A 44 -8.86 -2.30 -6.72
N PHE A 45 -9.37 -2.34 -5.51
CA PHE A 45 -10.11 -3.48 -4.97
C PHE A 45 -11.33 -3.88 -5.82
N ASP A 46 -11.97 -2.89 -6.46
CA ASP A 46 -13.13 -3.13 -7.33
C ASP A 46 -12.75 -3.64 -8.72
N MET A 47 -11.48 -3.46 -9.11
CA MET A 47 -10.97 -3.88 -10.42
C MET A 47 -10.23 -5.22 -10.35
N ARG A 48 -9.48 -5.45 -9.29
CA ARG A 48 -8.71 -6.68 -9.03
C ARG A 48 -8.43 -6.81 -7.55
N ARG A 49 -8.70 -7.96 -6.99
CA ARG A 49 -8.42 -8.28 -5.59
C ARG A 49 -7.11 -9.03 -5.48
N THR A 50 -6.14 -8.42 -4.80
CA THR A 50 -4.83 -9.04 -4.58
C THR A 50 -4.77 -9.62 -3.18
N LEU A 51 -4.45 -10.92 -3.13
CA LEU A 51 -4.28 -11.69 -1.90
C LEU A 51 -2.81 -12.00 -1.70
N MET A 52 -2.38 -12.08 -0.45
CA MET A 52 -1.01 -12.46 -0.11
C MET A 52 -1.05 -13.52 0.99
N THR A 53 -0.30 -14.59 0.81
CA THR A 53 -0.22 -15.70 1.77
C THR A 53 1.10 -15.69 2.50
N THR A 54 1.10 -16.09 3.77
CA THR A 54 2.35 -16.37 4.48
C THR A 54 3.05 -17.59 3.86
N PRO A 55 4.33 -17.83 4.13
CA PRO A 55 5.05 -19.03 3.67
C PRO A 55 4.44 -20.35 4.15
N VAL A 56 3.64 -20.31 5.24
CA VAL A 56 3.03 -21.49 5.86
C VAL A 56 1.52 -21.54 5.70
N THR A 57 0.89 -20.61 4.99
CA THR A 57 -0.56 -20.65 4.75
C THR A 57 -0.98 -21.95 4.09
N SER A 58 -1.91 -22.66 4.72
CA SER A 58 -2.42 -23.94 4.21
C SER A 58 -3.11 -23.77 2.84
N PRO A 59 -2.93 -24.71 1.90
CA PRO A 59 -3.61 -24.69 0.60
C PRO A 59 -5.13 -24.57 0.71
N ALA A 60 -5.74 -25.15 1.75
CA ALA A 60 -7.18 -25.08 1.97
C ALA A 60 -7.63 -23.64 2.23
N TYR A 61 -6.95 -22.91 3.13
CA TYR A 61 -7.27 -21.52 3.45
C TYR A 61 -6.94 -20.55 2.30
N ARG A 62 -5.84 -20.81 1.56
CA ARG A 62 -5.55 -20.08 0.33
C ARG A 62 -6.68 -20.23 -0.69
N THR A 63 -7.16 -21.45 -0.92
CA THR A 63 -8.25 -21.71 -1.87
C THR A 63 -9.55 -21.07 -1.40
N ALA A 64 -9.89 -21.18 -0.12
CA ALA A 64 -11.07 -20.56 0.46
C ALA A 64 -11.02 -19.03 0.32
N ALA A 65 -9.89 -18.39 0.65
CA ALA A 65 -9.71 -16.96 0.49
C ALA A 65 -9.86 -16.51 -0.96
N HIS A 66 -9.26 -17.26 -1.90
CA HIS A 66 -9.39 -16.98 -3.32
C HIS A 66 -10.85 -17.10 -3.79
N ALA A 67 -11.57 -18.15 -3.38
CA ALA A 67 -12.97 -18.34 -3.74
C ALA A 67 -13.85 -17.18 -3.23
N VAL A 68 -13.68 -16.76 -1.97
CA VAL A 68 -14.41 -15.63 -1.40
C VAL A 68 -14.09 -14.33 -2.13
N MET A 69 -12.81 -14.09 -2.46
CA MET A 69 -12.40 -12.85 -3.14
C MET A 69 -12.70 -12.85 -4.64
N ALA A 70 -12.93 -13.98 -5.26
CA ALA A 70 -13.35 -14.07 -6.66
C ALA A 70 -14.87 -13.93 -6.86
N MET A 71 -15.65 -13.84 -5.79
CA MET A 71 -17.10 -13.60 -5.88
C MET A 71 -17.42 -12.26 -6.55
N GLY A 72 -18.47 -12.23 -7.38
CA GLY A 72 -18.91 -11.00 -8.07
C GLY A 72 -18.07 -10.64 -9.30
N GLU A 73 -17.46 -11.64 -9.96
CA GLU A 73 -16.73 -11.49 -11.24
C GLU A 73 -15.48 -10.58 -11.19
N VAL A 74 -15.05 -10.15 -10.00
CA VAL A 74 -13.81 -9.39 -9.84
C VAL A 74 -12.63 -10.36 -9.82
N PRO A 75 -11.64 -10.22 -10.72
CA PRO A 75 -10.48 -11.11 -10.74
C PRO A 75 -9.71 -11.08 -9.42
N ALA A 76 -9.40 -12.25 -8.87
CA ALA A 76 -8.56 -12.40 -7.69
C ALA A 76 -7.19 -12.99 -8.07
N THR A 77 -6.12 -12.47 -7.46
CA THR A 77 -4.75 -12.92 -7.71
C THR A 77 -4.05 -13.15 -6.38
N VAL A 78 -3.39 -14.30 -6.23
CA VAL A 78 -2.60 -14.61 -5.04
C VAL A 78 -1.13 -14.35 -5.34
N VAL A 79 -0.49 -13.52 -4.52
CA VAL A 79 0.93 -13.21 -4.60
C VAL A 79 1.69 -13.83 -3.41
N ARG A 80 3.01 -13.89 -3.54
CA ARG A 80 3.90 -14.32 -2.45
C ARG A 80 3.97 -13.25 -1.37
N ASP A 81 4.36 -13.67 -0.16
CA ASP A 81 4.58 -12.79 0.96
C ASP A 81 5.64 -11.72 0.65
N GLY A 82 5.29 -10.49 0.96
CA GLY A 82 6.17 -9.36 0.71
C GLY A 82 5.49 -8.02 1.01
N PRO A 83 6.20 -7.08 1.66
CA PRO A 83 5.60 -5.86 2.18
C PRO A 83 5.04 -4.97 1.07
N GLY A 84 3.85 -4.42 1.29
CA GLY A 84 3.20 -3.46 0.40
C GLY A 84 2.59 -4.04 -0.86
N PHE A 85 2.31 -5.33 -0.92
CA PHE A 85 1.72 -5.98 -2.10
C PHE A 85 2.42 -5.58 -3.41
N VAL A 86 1.67 -5.51 -4.52
CA VAL A 86 2.17 -5.01 -5.81
C VAL A 86 1.79 -3.54 -6.01
N ALA A 87 0.49 -3.22 -5.89
CA ALA A 87 -0.02 -1.89 -6.19
C ALA A 87 0.42 -0.83 -5.17
N GLN A 88 0.34 -1.12 -3.88
CA GLN A 88 0.83 -0.22 -2.82
C GLN A 88 2.29 0.14 -3.03
N ARG A 89 3.15 -0.86 -3.32
CA ARG A 89 4.58 -0.67 -3.55
C ARG A 89 4.87 0.25 -4.74
N ILE A 90 4.20 0.02 -5.86
CA ILE A 90 4.41 0.81 -7.08
C ILE A 90 3.96 2.26 -6.86
N ILE A 91 2.76 2.45 -6.34
CA ILE A 91 2.19 3.79 -6.18
C ILE A 91 2.96 4.60 -5.13
N ALA A 92 3.30 3.98 -3.99
CA ALA A 92 4.10 4.66 -2.97
C ALA A 92 5.47 5.09 -3.50
N MET A 93 6.11 4.27 -4.35
CA MET A 93 7.37 4.63 -5.00
C MET A 93 7.20 5.79 -5.99
N ILE A 94 6.15 5.78 -6.81
CA ILE A 94 5.83 6.88 -7.74
C ILE A 94 5.65 8.19 -6.97
N CYS A 95 4.84 8.18 -5.91
CA CYS A 95 4.63 9.34 -5.04
C CYS A 95 5.94 9.81 -4.39
N ASN A 96 6.76 8.88 -3.89
CA ASN A 96 8.03 9.20 -3.23
C ASN A 96 9.03 9.85 -4.18
N VAL A 97 9.08 9.40 -5.45
CA VAL A 97 9.91 10.02 -6.50
C VAL A 97 9.41 11.43 -6.83
N GLY A 98 8.08 11.62 -7.01
CA GLY A 98 7.49 12.95 -7.22
C GLY A 98 7.81 13.90 -6.05
N CYS A 99 7.69 13.43 -4.82
CA CYS A 99 8.08 14.19 -3.63
C CYS A 99 9.59 14.54 -3.62
N SER A 100 10.43 13.68 -4.19
CA SER A 100 11.86 13.98 -4.30
C SER A 100 12.15 15.12 -5.28
N VAL A 101 11.43 15.16 -6.41
CA VAL A 101 11.53 16.25 -7.40
C VAL A 101 11.13 17.58 -6.77
N ALA A 102 10.01 17.60 -6.03
CA ALA A 102 9.55 18.78 -5.29
C ALA A 102 10.54 19.19 -4.19
N GLN A 103 11.05 18.23 -3.40
CA GLN A 103 12.01 18.51 -2.32
C GLN A 103 13.30 19.18 -2.78
N PHE A 104 13.74 18.87 -4.00
CA PHE A 104 14.95 19.46 -4.59
C PHE A 104 14.67 20.75 -5.38
N GLY A 105 13.41 21.21 -5.43
CA GLY A 105 13.03 22.43 -6.18
C GLY A 105 13.30 22.32 -7.68
N ILE A 106 13.20 21.09 -8.26
CA ILE A 106 13.44 20.87 -9.69
C ILE A 106 12.28 21.43 -10.51
N ALA A 107 11.06 21.32 -10.00
CA ALA A 107 9.85 21.87 -10.59
C ALA A 107 8.81 22.14 -9.49
N SER A 108 7.81 22.99 -9.78
CA SER A 108 6.69 23.19 -8.86
C SER A 108 5.86 21.90 -8.70
N PRO A 109 5.17 21.72 -7.55
CA PRO A 109 4.29 20.57 -7.35
C PRO A 109 3.28 20.36 -8.50
N GLU A 110 2.68 21.42 -8.99
CA GLU A 110 1.73 21.39 -10.09
C GLU A 110 2.38 20.97 -11.41
N ASP A 111 3.57 21.47 -11.71
CA ASP A 111 4.29 21.12 -12.94
C ASP A 111 4.77 19.68 -12.93
N ILE A 112 5.18 19.14 -11.77
CA ILE A 112 5.51 17.72 -11.61
C ILE A 112 4.32 16.85 -12.00
N ASP A 113 3.15 17.13 -11.44
CA ASP A 113 1.93 16.38 -11.72
C ASP A 113 1.50 16.50 -13.17
N LYS A 114 1.54 17.70 -13.73
CA LYS A 114 1.23 17.98 -15.14
C LYS A 114 2.17 17.25 -16.08
N ALA A 115 3.47 17.27 -15.82
CA ALA A 115 4.48 16.61 -16.67
C ALA A 115 4.26 15.10 -16.73
N VAL A 116 3.98 14.46 -15.57
CA VAL A 116 3.73 13.00 -15.50
C VAL A 116 2.40 12.63 -16.16
N THR A 117 1.35 13.42 -15.92
CA THR A 117 0.04 13.17 -16.53
C THR A 117 0.12 13.28 -18.06
N LEU A 118 0.76 14.31 -18.59
CA LEU A 118 0.88 14.52 -20.04
C LEU A 118 1.93 13.60 -20.69
N GLY A 119 3.06 13.38 -20.03
CA GLY A 119 4.17 12.62 -20.59
C GLY A 119 4.01 11.10 -20.51
N LEU A 120 3.37 10.60 -19.44
CA LEU A 120 3.19 9.17 -19.18
C LEU A 120 1.75 8.70 -19.27
N ASN A 121 0.81 9.61 -19.55
CA ASN A 121 -0.62 9.33 -19.61
C ASN A 121 -1.17 8.67 -18.32
N TYR A 122 -0.64 9.06 -17.16
CA TYR A 122 -1.15 8.60 -15.89
C TYR A 122 -2.47 9.29 -15.56
N PRO A 123 -3.40 8.61 -14.86
CA PRO A 123 -4.70 9.18 -14.50
C PRO A 123 -4.58 10.34 -13.49
N TYR A 124 -3.49 10.38 -12.75
CA TYR A 124 -3.13 11.42 -11.78
C TYR A 124 -1.63 11.62 -11.79
N GLY A 125 -1.17 12.83 -11.52
CA GLY A 125 0.23 13.08 -11.22
C GLY A 125 0.65 12.44 -9.87
N PRO A 126 1.95 12.28 -9.63
CA PRO A 126 2.46 11.56 -8.46
C PRO A 126 2.02 12.16 -7.12
N LEU A 127 1.94 13.49 -7.00
CA LEU A 127 1.57 14.15 -5.76
C LEU A 127 0.06 14.10 -5.54
N ALA A 128 -0.74 14.41 -6.55
CA ALA A 128 -2.20 14.28 -6.50
C ALA A 128 -2.63 12.81 -6.27
N PHE A 129 -1.88 11.83 -6.78
CA PHE A 129 -2.15 10.43 -6.51
C PHE A 129 -1.90 10.08 -5.03
N GLY A 130 -0.81 10.61 -4.46
CA GLY A 130 -0.52 10.49 -3.03
C GLY A 130 -1.60 11.11 -2.16
N ASP A 131 -2.09 12.29 -2.53
CA ASP A 131 -3.20 12.96 -1.83
C ASP A 131 -4.51 12.15 -1.90
N LYS A 132 -4.81 11.55 -3.06
CA LYS A 132 -6.01 10.73 -3.23
C LYS A 132 -6.02 9.48 -2.35
N ILE A 133 -4.87 8.88 -2.11
CA ILE A 133 -4.74 7.71 -1.22
C ILE A 133 -4.66 8.16 0.24
N GLY A 134 -4.04 9.29 0.49
CA GLY A 134 -3.70 9.88 1.77
C GLY A 134 -2.19 9.88 2.00
N PRO A 135 -1.57 11.06 2.22
CA PRO A 135 -0.13 11.16 2.47
C PRO A 135 0.37 10.30 3.63
N ASP A 136 -0.44 10.17 4.68
CA ASP A 136 -0.19 9.31 5.84
C ASP A 136 -0.13 7.83 5.47
N LYS A 137 -1.03 7.37 4.61
CA LYS A 137 -1.02 5.98 4.11
C LYS A 137 0.17 5.72 3.21
N ILE A 138 0.51 6.64 2.31
CA ILE A 138 1.71 6.53 1.47
C ILE A 138 2.97 6.46 2.34
N LEU A 139 3.07 7.31 3.37
CA LEU A 139 4.17 7.28 4.31
C LEU A 139 4.26 5.92 5.02
N ARG A 140 3.15 5.43 5.55
CA ARG A 140 3.07 4.13 6.22
C ARG A 140 3.48 2.98 5.30
N ILE A 141 3.06 3.00 4.03
CA ILE A 141 3.46 1.98 3.05
C ILE A 141 4.97 1.97 2.86
N LEU A 142 5.58 3.14 2.68
CA LEU A 142 7.04 3.25 2.50
C LEU A 142 7.79 2.81 3.76
N GLU A 143 7.34 3.22 4.94
CA GLU A 143 7.95 2.84 6.22
C GLU A 143 7.90 1.33 6.45
N GLY A 144 6.76 0.68 6.18
CA GLY A 144 6.60 -0.77 6.28
C GLY A 144 7.55 -1.50 5.33
N ILE A 145 7.56 -1.14 4.04
CA ILE A 145 8.44 -1.75 3.05
C ILE A 145 9.92 -1.53 3.43
N TYR A 146 10.29 -0.29 3.78
CA TYR A 146 11.67 0.04 4.16
C TYR A 146 12.06 -0.64 5.48
N GLY A 147 11.15 -0.72 6.43
CA GLY A 147 11.36 -1.37 7.72
C GLY A 147 11.81 -2.82 7.58
N LEU A 148 11.18 -3.56 6.68
CA LEU A 148 11.49 -4.97 6.45
C LEU A 148 12.66 -5.17 5.47
N SER A 149 12.65 -4.47 4.33
CA SER A 149 13.60 -4.70 3.23
C SER A 149 14.94 -3.95 3.38
N ARG A 150 14.92 -2.82 4.08
CA ARG A 150 16.03 -1.84 4.14
C ARG A 150 16.48 -1.34 2.77
N ASP A 151 15.64 -1.51 1.75
CA ASP A 151 15.91 -1.05 0.40
C ASP A 151 15.77 0.48 0.33
N PRO A 152 16.86 1.23 -0.01
CA PRO A 152 16.87 2.69 0.01
C PRO A 152 15.86 3.33 -0.95
N ARG A 153 15.36 2.61 -1.96
CA ARG A 153 14.32 3.08 -2.87
C ARG A 153 13.01 3.40 -2.16
N TYR A 154 12.74 2.73 -1.03
CA TYR A 154 11.52 2.93 -0.23
C TYR A 154 11.73 3.81 1.00
N ARG A 155 12.90 4.42 1.17
CA ARG A 155 13.12 5.40 2.23
C ARG A 155 12.21 6.60 2.01
N PRO A 156 11.32 6.96 2.96
CA PRO A 156 10.41 8.07 2.80
C PRO A 156 11.15 9.39 2.57
N ASN A 157 10.69 10.16 1.59
CA ASN A 157 11.23 11.48 1.30
C ASN A 157 10.79 12.49 2.37
N PRO A 158 11.66 13.45 2.76
CA PRO A 158 11.30 14.50 3.73
C PRO A 158 10.07 15.34 3.32
N TRP A 159 9.88 15.62 2.03
CA TRP A 159 8.68 16.31 1.53
C TRP A 159 7.40 15.58 1.93
N LEU A 160 7.31 14.30 1.61
CA LEU A 160 6.18 13.44 1.99
C LEU A 160 6.02 13.37 3.51
N THR A 161 7.12 13.08 4.23
CA THR A 161 7.08 12.88 5.68
C THR A 161 6.56 14.11 6.42
N ARG A 162 6.99 15.31 6.03
CA ARG A 162 6.53 16.55 6.66
C ARG A 162 5.06 16.81 6.38
N ARG A 163 4.61 16.67 5.14
CA ARG A 163 3.22 16.95 4.75
C ARG A 163 2.26 15.93 5.34
N ALA A 164 2.63 14.67 5.37
CA ALA A 164 1.86 13.63 6.06
C ALA A 164 1.70 13.94 7.55
N LYS A 165 2.77 14.35 8.25
CA LYS A 165 2.73 14.72 9.67
C LYS A 165 1.94 16.01 9.95
N LEU A 166 1.94 16.95 9.02
CA LEU A 166 1.18 18.20 9.12
C LEU A 166 -0.28 18.03 8.70
N GLY A 167 -0.65 16.90 8.07
CA GLY A 167 -1.99 16.68 7.54
C GLY A 167 -2.33 17.61 6.37
N VAL A 168 -1.33 18.02 5.58
CA VAL A 168 -1.52 18.89 4.41
C VAL A 168 -1.25 18.13 3.11
N SER A 169 -1.76 18.67 2.00
CA SER A 169 -1.58 18.12 0.65
C SER A 169 -0.10 18.06 0.27
N LEU A 170 0.27 17.04 -0.52
CA LEU A 170 1.59 16.92 -1.15
C LEU A 170 1.85 18.02 -2.18
N LEU A 171 0.79 18.66 -2.69
CA LEU A 171 0.86 19.80 -3.59
C LEU A 171 1.14 21.12 -2.86
N THR A 172 1.08 21.15 -1.52
CA THR A 172 1.36 22.37 -0.76
C THR A 172 2.83 22.78 -0.94
N PRO A 173 3.15 23.96 -1.50
CA PRO A 173 4.53 24.43 -1.64
C PRO A 173 5.15 24.75 -0.28
N ASP A 174 6.47 24.94 -0.22
CA ASP A 174 7.13 25.49 0.96
C ASP A 174 6.85 27.00 1.08
N ALA A 175 6.87 27.54 2.30
CA ALA A 175 6.42 28.90 2.59
C ALA A 175 7.30 30.02 1.97
N TYR A 176 8.39 29.66 1.29
CA TYR A 176 9.32 30.62 0.66
C TYR A 176 9.17 30.72 -0.86
N GLU A 177 8.21 30.00 -1.44
CA GLU A 177 7.96 29.95 -2.90
C GLU A 177 6.81 30.85 -3.30
#